data_f309b4bd4b99e84f59cffcb513deccce
#
_entry.id   f309b4bd4b99e84f59cffcb513deccce
#
_cell.length_a   1.000
_cell.length_b   1.000
_cell.length_c   1.000
_cell.angle_alpha   90.00
_cell.angle_beta   90.00
_cell.angle_gamma   90.00
#
_symmetry.space_group_name_H-M   'P 1'
#
loop_
_entity.id
_entity.type
_entity.pdbx_description
1 polymer ?
#
loop_
_entity_poly.entity_id
_entity_poly.type
_entity_poly.pdbx_seq_one_letter_code
_entity_poly.pdbx_strand_id
1 'polypeptide(L)'
;MTLLHGVRSSLEYAQSFDIDRAKALRNPNLAPHLEFFDAGGHGYATVRLTGTEMRTEFVCIPRPITRSERPDGGPLRYRVLHSAKLWEAGERPRLEQQVIEGDVGLSI
;
A
#
# COMPACT_ATOMS: atom_id res chain seq x y z
N MET A 1 10.02 11.14 10.62
CA MET A 1 11.11 10.23 10.17
C MET A 1 10.61 9.13 9.26
N THR A 2 9.63 8.31 9.68
CA THR A 2 9.04 7.23 8.85
C THR A 2 8.51 7.71 7.51
N LEU A 3 7.75 8.79 7.50
CA LEU A 3 7.23 9.40 6.27
C LEU A 3 8.36 9.84 5.32
N LEU A 4 9.43 10.40 5.86
CA LEU A 4 10.56 10.86 5.04
C LEU A 4 11.26 9.71 4.31
N HIS A 5 11.38 8.54 4.94
CA HIS A 5 11.97 7.37 4.27
C HIS A 5 11.06 6.82 3.18
N GLY A 6 9.76 6.78 3.39
CA GLY A 6 8.80 6.41 2.36
C GLY A 6 8.80 7.39 1.18
N VAL A 7 8.86 8.68 1.45
CA VAL A 7 8.97 9.72 0.41
C VAL A 7 10.25 9.55 -0.42
N ARG A 8 11.40 9.31 0.21
CA ARG A 8 12.66 9.09 -0.51
C ARG A 8 12.60 7.87 -1.41
N SER A 9 12.07 6.77 -0.91
CA SER A 9 11.90 5.54 -1.68
C SER A 9 10.98 5.74 -2.88
N SER A 10 9.84 6.42 -2.67
CA SER A 10 8.91 6.74 -3.75
C SER A 10 9.49 7.71 -4.78
N LEU A 11 10.26 8.70 -4.37
CA LEU A 11 10.95 9.62 -5.27
C LEU A 11 12.01 8.91 -6.10
N GLU A 12 12.81 8.02 -5.48
CA GLU A 12 13.78 7.20 -6.22
C GLU A 12 13.09 6.37 -7.28
N TYR A 13 11.98 5.71 -6.94
CA TYR A 13 11.22 4.96 -7.93
C TYR A 13 10.68 5.85 -9.06
N ALA A 14 10.12 7.01 -8.72
CA ALA A 14 9.60 7.93 -9.72
C ALA A 14 10.66 8.44 -10.71
N GLN A 15 11.93 8.48 -10.29
CA GLN A 15 13.06 8.93 -11.11
C GLN A 15 13.73 7.80 -11.89
N SER A 16 13.91 6.65 -11.25
CA SER A 16 14.71 5.54 -11.81
C SER A 16 13.86 4.43 -12.43
N PHE A 17 12.59 4.30 -12.04
CA PHE A 17 11.71 3.15 -12.32
C PHE A 17 12.31 1.81 -11.87
N ASP A 18 13.25 1.87 -10.92
CA ASP A 18 13.97 0.72 -10.37
C ASP A 18 13.47 0.44 -8.96
N ILE A 19 12.74 -0.68 -8.81
CA ILE A 19 12.14 -1.07 -7.53
C ILE A 19 13.17 -1.48 -6.49
N ASP A 20 14.29 -2.07 -6.90
CA ASP A 20 15.33 -2.53 -5.98
C ASP A 20 16.07 -1.33 -5.38
N ARG A 21 16.35 -0.30 -6.19
CA ARG A 21 16.88 0.96 -5.68
C ARG A 21 15.93 1.66 -4.72
N ALA A 22 14.64 1.69 -5.04
CA ALA A 22 13.63 2.24 -4.16
C ALA A 22 13.57 1.50 -2.81
N LYS A 23 13.58 0.16 -2.84
CA LYS A 23 13.61 -0.68 -1.63
C LYS A 23 14.87 -0.51 -0.80
N ALA A 24 16.02 -0.29 -1.43
CA ALA A 24 17.29 -0.05 -0.73
C ALA A 24 17.27 1.22 0.13
N LEU A 25 16.40 2.18 -0.16
CA LEU A 25 16.23 3.39 0.64
C LEU A 25 15.29 3.20 1.85
N ARG A 26 14.63 2.04 1.95
CA ARG A 26 13.82 1.68 3.10
C ARG A 26 14.70 1.44 4.32
N ASN A 27 14.30 1.98 5.46
CA ASN A 27 14.95 1.67 6.73
C ASN A 27 13.99 0.91 7.67
N PRO A 28 14.06 -0.42 7.69
CA PRO A 28 13.17 -1.24 8.49
C PRO A 28 13.35 -1.02 10.01
N ASN A 29 14.49 -0.52 10.44
CA ASN A 29 14.76 -0.25 11.85
C ASN A 29 13.99 0.96 12.38
N LEU A 30 13.64 1.91 11.50
CA LEU A 30 12.88 3.11 11.88
C LEU A 30 11.37 2.88 11.89
N ALA A 31 10.89 1.92 11.14
CA ALA A 31 9.46 1.63 11.01
C ALA A 31 9.22 0.11 10.82
N PRO A 32 9.56 -0.71 11.82
CA PRO A 32 9.44 -2.17 11.70
C PRO A 32 7.98 -2.63 11.59
N HIS A 33 7.04 -1.75 11.94
CA HIS A 33 5.59 -2.00 11.86
C HIS A 33 4.97 -1.59 10.52
N LEU A 34 5.77 -1.01 9.61
CA LEU A 34 5.26 -0.56 8.31
C LEU A 34 5.32 -1.73 7.32
N GLU A 35 4.15 -2.28 6.97
CA GLU A 35 4.01 -3.43 6.09
C GLU A 35 3.66 -3.03 4.65
N PHE A 36 3.01 -1.89 4.47
CA PHE A 36 2.61 -1.39 3.16
C PHE A 36 2.71 0.13 3.12
N PHE A 37 3.36 0.65 2.09
CA PHE A 37 3.48 2.08 1.85
C PHE A 37 3.56 2.38 0.36
N ASP A 38 2.64 3.19 -0.15
CA ASP A 38 2.68 3.74 -1.50
C ASP A 38 2.44 5.25 -1.46
N ALA A 39 3.53 6.03 -1.55
CA ALA A 39 3.45 7.48 -1.60
C ALA A 39 3.16 8.04 -2.99
N GLY A 40 3.22 7.19 -4.02
CA GLY A 40 3.03 7.56 -5.42
C GLY A 40 1.64 7.24 -5.97
N GLY A 41 0.85 6.46 -5.25
CA GLY A 41 -0.46 6.00 -5.70
C GLY A 41 -1.52 7.08 -5.69
N HIS A 42 -2.45 6.99 -6.62
CA HIS A 42 -3.71 7.73 -6.61
C HIS A 42 -4.87 6.76 -6.52
N GLY A 43 -5.79 7.03 -5.64
CA GLY A 43 -6.93 6.16 -5.45
C GLY A 43 -7.69 6.50 -4.18
N TYR A 44 -8.29 5.48 -3.59
CA TYR A 44 -9.00 5.61 -2.32
C TYR A 44 -8.77 4.37 -1.46
N ALA A 45 -9.05 4.52 -0.19
CA ALA A 45 -9.08 3.41 0.75
C ALA A 45 -10.43 3.34 1.44
N THR A 46 -10.90 2.11 1.66
CA THR A 46 -12.11 1.83 2.43
C THR A 46 -11.72 1.07 3.68
N VAL A 47 -12.12 1.55 4.83
CA VAL A 47 -11.90 0.88 6.13
C VAL A 47 -13.21 0.33 6.65
N ARG A 48 -13.21 -0.95 6.98
CA ARG A 48 -14.31 -1.64 7.66
C ARG A 48 -13.82 -2.16 9.01
N LEU A 49 -14.49 -1.75 10.05
CA LEU A 49 -14.20 -2.16 11.42
C LEU A 49 -15.37 -2.98 11.98
N THR A 50 -15.05 -4.10 12.60
CA THR A 50 -15.99 -4.93 13.37
C THR A 50 -15.45 -5.13 14.79
N GLY A 51 -16.18 -5.80 15.65
CA GLY A 51 -15.67 -6.15 16.99
C GLY A 51 -14.51 -7.15 17.00
N THR A 52 -14.22 -7.79 15.87
CA THR A 52 -13.21 -8.87 15.78
C THR A 52 -12.16 -8.65 14.72
N GLU A 53 -12.35 -7.69 13.81
CA GLU A 53 -11.47 -7.52 12.66
C GLU A 53 -11.50 -6.08 12.13
N MET A 54 -10.35 -5.62 11.67
CA MET A 54 -10.21 -4.44 10.82
C MET A 54 -9.81 -4.88 9.42
N ARG A 55 -10.52 -4.39 8.41
CA ARG A 55 -10.17 -4.56 6.98
C ARG A 55 -9.98 -3.22 6.33
N THR A 56 -8.91 -3.09 5.58
CA THR A 56 -8.63 -1.91 4.77
C THR A 56 -8.39 -2.33 3.34
N GLU A 57 -9.22 -1.85 2.44
CA GLU A 57 -9.05 -2.05 1.00
C GLU A 57 -8.46 -0.78 0.39
N PHE A 58 -7.37 -0.94 -0.35
CA PHE A 58 -6.77 0.12 -1.15
C PHE A 58 -7.06 -0.16 -2.62
N VAL A 59 -7.60 0.85 -3.31
CA VAL A 59 -7.88 0.82 -4.75
C VAL A 59 -7.06 1.93 -5.39
N CYS A 60 -6.11 1.55 -6.24
CA CYS A 60 -5.16 2.47 -6.87
C CYS A 60 -5.32 2.44 -8.39
N ILE A 61 -5.34 3.62 -9.00
CA ILE A 61 -5.40 3.79 -10.45
C ILE A 61 -4.01 4.03 -11.04
N PRO A 62 -3.79 3.68 -12.33
CA PRO A 62 -2.53 3.95 -13.02
C PRO A 62 -2.21 5.43 -13.17
N ARG A 63 -0.95 5.73 -13.39
CA ARG A 63 -0.49 7.05 -13.83
C ARG A 63 -0.03 6.99 -15.29
N PRO A 64 -0.17 8.08 -16.08
CA PRO A 64 -0.81 9.36 -15.71
C PRO A 64 -2.32 9.21 -15.44
N ILE A 65 -2.87 10.10 -14.63
CA ILE A 65 -4.30 10.10 -14.32
C ILE A 65 -5.03 10.59 -15.57
N THR A 66 -5.85 9.72 -16.14
CA THR A 66 -6.72 10.06 -17.28
C THR A 66 -8.16 9.80 -16.91
N ARG A 67 -9.05 10.68 -17.38
CA ARG A 67 -10.48 10.46 -17.22
C ARG A 67 -10.89 9.18 -17.96
N SER A 68 -11.62 8.32 -17.28
CA SER A 68 -12.20 7.12 -17.90
C SER A 68 -13.69 7.35 -18.15
N GLU A 69 -14.16 7.00 -19.35
CA GLU A 69 -15.57 6.95 -19.68
C GLU A 69 -16.20 5.57 -19.44
N ARG A 70 -15.41 4.63 -18.92
CA ARG A 70 -15.90 3.29 -18.61
C ARG A 70 -16.72 3.30 -17.32
N PRO A 71 -17.83 2.51 -17.27
CA PRO A 71 -18.68 2.42 -16.08
C PRO A 71 -17.96 1.90 -14.83
N ASP A 72 -16.90 1.06 -15.02
CA ASP A 72 -16.06 0.49 -13.98
C ASP A 72 -14.91 1.41 -13.54
N GLY A 73 -14.82 2.63 -14.10
CA GLY A 73 -13.74 3.59 -13.82
C GLY A 73 -12.44 3.30 -14.58
N GLY A 74 -12.35 2.20 -15.34
CA GLY A 74 -11.17 1.82 -16.12
C GLY A 74 -10.20 0.92 -15.36
N PRO A 75 -9.01 0.67 -15.91
CA PRO A 75 -8.06 -0.26 -15.34
C PRO A 75 -7.55 0.21 -13.97
N LEU A 76 -7.35 -0.72 -13.06
CA LEU A 76 -6.70 -0.48 -11.78
C LEU A 76 -5.18 -0.76 -11.90
N ARG A 77 -4.39 -0.02 -11.14
CA ARG A 77 -3.00 -0.37 -10.89
C ARG A 77 -2.94 -1.57 -9.97
N TYR A 78 -3.67 -1.48 -8.87
CA TYR A 78 -3.90 -2.58 -7.95
C TYR A 78 -5.16 -2.37 -7.12
N ARG A 79 -5.66 -3.46 -6.61
CA ARG A 79 -6.64 -3.54 -5.55
C ARG A 79 -6.14 -4.53 -4.53
N VAL A 80 -5.89 -4.08 -3.31
CA VAL A 80 -5.31 -4.89 -2.24
C VAL A 80 -6.12 -4.75 -0.97
N LEU A 81 -6.34 -5.89 -0.32
CA LEU A 81 -7.01 -5.97 0.96
C LEU A 81 -5.98 -6.28 2.04
N HIS A 82 -5.97 -5.47 3.08
CA HIS A 82 -5.26 -5.74 4.31
C HIS A 82 -6.26 -6.06 5.42
N SER A 83 -5.99 -7.10 6.19
CA SER A 83 -6.81 -7.45 7.33
C SER A 83 -5.97 -7.70 8.57
N ALA A 84 -6.50 -7.27 9.70
CA ALA A 84 -5.93 -7.56 11.02
C ALA A 84 -7.08 -7.99 11.94
N LYS A 85 -6.94 -9.16 12.55
CA LYS A 85 -7.88 -9.66 13.56
C LYS A 85 -7.59 -9.03 14.90
N LEU A 86 -8.63 -8.95 15.74
CA LEU A 86 -8.44 -8.61 17.14
C LEU A 86 -7.47 -9.61 17.76
N TRP A 87 -6.53 -9.11 18.56
CA TRP A 87 -5.53 -9.94 19.25
C TRP A 87 -5.65 -9.77 20.77
N GLU A 88 -5.21 -10.76 21.49
CA GLU A 88 -5.20 -10.73 22.94
C GLU A 88 -3.94 -10.01 23.49
N ALA A 89 -4.01 -9.57 24.73
CA ALA A 89 -2.87 -8.94 25.39
C ALA A 89 -1.66 -9.90 25.43
N GLY A 90 -0.51 -9.45 24.94
CA GLY A 90 0.70 -10.26 24.84
C GLY A 90 0.90 -10.95 23.48
N GLU A 91 -0.12 -11.00 22.63
CA GLU A 91 0.03 -11.47 21.26
C GLU A 91 0.55 -10.35 20.35
N ARG A 92 1.30 -10.75 19.33
CA ARG A 92 1.70 -9.81 18.27
C ARG A 92 0.63 -9.78 17.18
N PRO A 93 0.04 -8.61 16.88
CA PRO A 93 -0.91 -8.50 15.79
C PRO A 93 -0.25 -8.88 14.47
N ARG A 94 -1.00 -9.52 13.58
CA ARG A 94 -0.55 -9.90 12.25
C ARG A 94 -1.39 -9.18 11.22
N LEU A 95 -0.73 -8.61 10.23
CA LEU A 95 -1.35 -8.05 9.05
C LEU A 95 -1.33 -9.12 7.95
N GLU A 96 -2.51 -9.45 7.43
CA GLU A 96 -2.67 -10.31 6.26
C GLU A 96 -2.90 -9.42 5.04
N GLN A 97 -2.16 -9.68 3.96
CA GLN A 97 -2.31 -8.99 2.68
C GLN A 97 -2.85 -9.95 1.63
N GLN A 98 -3.89 -9.51 0.92
CA GLN A 98 -4.45 -10.21 -0.22
C GLN A 98 -4.50 -9.27 -1.42
N VAL A 99 -3.77 -9.57 -2.48
CA VAL A 99 -3.87 -8.88 -3.75
C VAL A 99 -5.09 -9.41 -4.49
N ILE A 100 -6.07 -8.53 -4.72
CA ILE A 100 -7.30 -8.86 -5.43
C ILE A 100 -7.10 -8.68 -6.92
N GLU A 101 -6.40 -7.63 -7.34
CA GLU A 101 -6.18 -7.27 -8.72
C GLU A 101 -4.90 -6.45 -8.86
N GLY A 102 -4.20 -6.63 -10.00
CA GLY A 102 -3.08 -5.78 -10.37
C GLY A 102 -1.76 -6.11 -9.68
N ASP A 103 -0.86 -5.14 -9.71
CA ASP A 103 0.51 -5.28 -9.23
C ASP A 103 0.79 -4.31 -8.06
N VAL A 104 1.09 -4.88 -6.91
CA VAL A 104 1.52 -4.16 -5.69
C VAL A 104 3.05 -4.11 -5.55
N GLY A 105 3.80 -4.39 -6.62
CA GLY A 105 5.26 -4.41 -6.60
C GLY A 105 5.92 -3.10 -6.15
N LEU A 106 5.17 -1.99 -6.17
CA LEU A 106 5.58 -0.69 -5.62
C LEU A 106 5.33 -0.53 -4.13
N SER A 107 4.63 -1.47 -3.51
CA SER A 107 4.49 -1.45 -2.05
C SER A 107 5.84 -1.81 -1.42
N ILE A 108 6.24 -0.99 -0.49
CA ILE A 108 7.57 -1.07 0.13
C ILE A 108 7.43 -1.62 1.54
#